data_24a58c4191b4324238447d96c247d64f
#
_entry.id   24a58c4191b4324238447d96c247d64f
#
_cell.length_a   1.000
_cell.length_b   1.000
_cell.length_c   1.000
_cell.angle_alpha   90.00
_cell.angle_beta   90.00
_cell.angle_gamma   90.00
#
_symmetry.space_group_name_H-M   'P 1'
#
loop_
_entity.id
_entity.type
_entity.pdbx_description
1 polymer ?
#
loop_
_entity_poly.entity_id
_entity_poly.type
_entity_poly.pdbx_seq_one_letter_code
_entity_poly.pdbx_strand_id
1 'polypeptide(L)'
;LDLKYIRLYSNTLQAIAAGYLIAALIQLNFSLKGQMGMTFLLLLAYWFPMTFFGDFTPEGNFAERVDRFVLGRFRDGVYWNADGTWSFSSDYHYTWILSSLTFGVTVMLGVFAGRMMKEGAFHRQKVARRLFLVGVALIVAAWAWSFQMPVIKRIWTCSMTLLSGGYCFLLMALFYYWIDCKGHDWGLNWLKIYGMNSITAYLLGEVVNFRCVVASVSYGLERYLGDYYSVWLCFSNYLIVFFILRQLYKRNVFLRI
;
A
#
# COMPACT_ATOMS: atom_id res chain seq x y z
N LEU A 1 -5.27 -25.58 16.77
CA LEU A 1 -4.57 -24.33 16.37
C LEU A 1 -3.50 -24.05 17.42
N ASP A 2 -2.23 -24.11 17.04
CA ASP A 2 -1.14 -23.76 17.96
C ASP A 2 -1.12 -22.22 18.11
N LEU A 3 -1.49 -21.75 19.29
CA LEU A 3 -1.58 -20.31 19.63
C LEU A 3 -0.23 -19.57 19.45
N LYS A 4 0.89 -20.30 19.37
CA LYS A 4 2.23 -19.75 19.12
C LYS A 4 2.35 -19.05 17.77
N TYR A 5 1.55 -19.47 16.78
CA TYR A 5 1.63 -18.94 15.40
C TYR A 5 0.54 -17.91 15.07
N ILE A 6 -0.34 -17.57 16.01
CA ILE A 6 -1.37 -16.57 15.78
C ILE A 6 -0.74 -15.18 15.78
N ARG A 7 -0.93 -14.44 14.68
CA ARG A 7 -0.59 -13.03 14.54
C ARG A 7 -1.88 -12.23 14.32
N LEU A 8 -2.08 -11.17 15.09
CA LEU A 8 -3.33 -10.42 15.05
C LEU A 8 -3.34 -9.32 14.00
N TYR A 9 -2.22 -8.65 13.80
CA TYR A 9 -2.13 -7.55 12.84
C TYR A 9 -0.72 -7.55 12.23
N SER A 10 -0.56 -8.13 11.06
CA SER A 10 0.77 -8.48 10.53
C SER A 10 0.92 -8.41 9.02
N ASN A 11 -0.12 -8.00 8.28
CA ASN A 11 -0.02 -8.01 6.82
C ASN A 11 -0.69 -6.80 6.15
N THR A 12 -0.32 -6.60 4.89
CA THR A 12 -0.80 -5.48 4.07
C THR A 12 -2.31 -5.45 3.88
N LEU A 13 -2.99 -6.62 3.79
CA LEU A 13 -4.45 -6.67 3.63
C LEU A 13 -5.16 -6.15 4.87
N GLN A 14 -4.65 -6.47 6.06
CA GLN A 14 -5.19 -5.94 7.33
C GLN A 14 -4.95 -4.43 7.44
N ALA A 15 -3.79 -3.93 6.99
CA ALA A 15 -3.51 -2.49 6.91
C ALA A 15 -4.47 -1.76 5.97
N ILE A 16 -4.75 -2.34 4.79
CA ILE A 16 -5.74 -1.81 3.85
C ILE A 16 -7.13 -1.81 4.49
N ALA A 17 -7.54 -2.89 5.14
CA ALA A 17 -8.83 -3.00 5.82
C ALA A 17 -8.99 -1.95 6.94
N ALA A 18 -7.98 -1.76 7.78
CA ALA A 18 -7.99 -0.75 8.82
C ALA A 18 -8.06 0.67 8.24
N GLY A 19 -7.25 0.96 7.21
CA GLY A 19 -7.29 2.25 6.51
C GLY A 19 -8.64 2.51 5.85
N TYR A 20 -9.23 1.50 5.23
CA TYR A 20 -10.56 1.59 4.61
C TYR A 20 -11.66 1.84 5.66
N LEU A 21 -11.63 1.13 6.79
CA LEU A 21 -12.58 1.33 7.89
C LEU A 21 -12.54 2.77 8.41
N ILE A 22 -11.34 3.29 8.69
CA ILE A 22 -11.16 4.68 9.14
C ILE A 22 -11.69 5.66 8.10
N ALA A 23 -11.35 5.47 6.84
CA ALA A 23 -11.80 6.34 5.76
C ALA A 23 -13.32 6.28 5.55
N ALA A 24 -13.93 5.09 5.64
CA ALA A 24 -15.38 4.92 5.55
C ALA A 24 -16.11 5.62 6.69
N LEU A 25 -15.63 5.49 7.93
CA LEU A 25 -16.20 6.20 9.08
C LEU A 25 -16.13 7.73 8.89
N ILE A 26 -15.01 8.25 8.38
CA ILE A 26 -14.87 9.68 8.12
C ILE A 26 -15.80 10.10 6.98
N GLN A 27 -15.88 9.32 5.90
CA GLN A 27 -16.71 9.66 4.74
C GLN A 27 -18.21 9.66 5.05
N LEU A 28 -18.67 8.74 5.90
CA LEU A 28 -20.09 8.61 6.27
C LEU A 28 -20.55 9.70 7.26
N ASN A 29 -19.67 10.17 8.14
CA ASN A 29 -20.05 11.05 9.24
C ASN A 29 -19.70 12.53 9.02
N PHE A 30 -18.85 12.86 8.05
CA PHE A 30 -18.35 14.22 7.88
C PHE A 30 -18.61 14.77 6.48
N SER A 31 -18.92 16.09 6.40
CA SER A 31 -18.93 16.83 5.16
C SER A 31 -17.51 16.91 4.54
N LEU A 32 -17.39 17.33 3.28
CA LEU A 32 -16.09 17.42 2.60
C LEU A 32 -15.04 18.21 3.41
N LYS A 33 -15.42 19.36 3.95
CA LYS A 33 -14.51 20.18 4.79
C LYS A 33 -14.12 19.42 6.07
N GLY A 34 -15.09 18.73 6.68
CA GLY A 34 -14.84 17.86 7.85
C GLY A 34 -13.93 16.70 7.52
N GLN A 35 -14.10 16.04 6.37
CA GLN A 35 -13.23 14.96 5.89
C GLN A 35 -11.79 15.45 5.72
N MET A 36 -11.58 16.63 5.13
CA MET A 36 -10.24 17.25 5.01
C MET A 36 -9.63 17.54 6.40
N GLY A 37 -10.44 18.13 7.30
CA GLY A 37 -10.01 18.39 8.68
C GLY A 37 -9.66 17.12 9.45
N MET A 38 -10.49 16.07 9.35
CA MET A 38 -10.21 14.78 10.01
C MET A 38 -8.97 14.11 9.42
N THR A 39 -8.76 14.16 8.11
CA THR A 39 -7.56 13.63 7.47
C THR A 39 -6.30 14.34 7.99
N PHE A 40 -6.36 15.65 8.14
CA PHE A 40 -5.27 16.43 8.73
C PHE A 40 -5.07 16.11 10.22
N LEU A 41 -6.16 15.93 10.98
CA LEU A 41 -6.11 15.54 12.38
C LEU A 41 -5.46 14.16 12.57
N LEU A 42 -5.73 13.20 11.69
CA LEU A 42 -5.08 11.88 11.73
C LEU A 42 -3.55 12.00 11.53
N LEU A 43 -3.10 12.88 10.62
CA LEU A 43 -1.67 13.14 10.44
C LEU A 43 -1.06 13.74 11.71
N LEU A 44 -1.73 14.71 12.34
CA LEU A 44 -1.27 15.29 13.60
C LEU A 44 -1.28 14.29 14.76
N ALA A 45 -2.32 13.46 14.84
CA ALA A 45 -2.44 12.41 15.87
C ALA A 45 -1.34 11.35 15.76
N TYR A 46 -0.83 11.10 14.54
CA TYR A 46 0.34 10.25 14.34
C TYR A 46 1.65 11.02 14.61
N TRP A 47 1.78 12.23 14.05
CA TRP A 47 2.99 13.03 14.12
C TRP A 47 3.37 13.41 15.56
N PHE A 48 2.40 13.84 16.36
CA PHE A 48 2.63 14.34 17.72
C PHE A 48 3.30 13.28 18.61
N PRO A 49 2.76 12.07 18.80
CA PRO A 49 3.39 11.09 19.66
C PRO A 49 4.71 10.57 19.11
N MET A 50 4.87 10.48 17.79
CA MET A 50 6.11 10.03 17.18
C MET A 50 7.26 11.03 17.40
N THR A 51 6.96 12.32 17.39
CA THR A 51 7.97 13.38 17.52
C THR A 51 8.32 13.69 18.99
N PHE A 52 7.32 13.65 19.89
CA PHE A 52 7.50 14.06 21.28
C PHE A 52 7.81 12.92 22.26
N PHE A 53 7.40 11.70 21.94
CA PHE A 53 7.58 10.55 22.84
C PHE A 53 8.47 9.45 22.28
N GLY A 54 9.06 9.65 21.11
CA GLY A 54 9.95 8.70 20.48
C GLY A 54 10.97 9.39 19.59
N ASP A 55 11.79 8.58 18.97
CA ASP A 55 12.63 8.96 17.84
C ASP A 55 12.21 8.18 16.60
N PHE A 56 12.90 8.36 15.48
CA PHE A 56 12.61 7.66 14.23
C PHE A 56 13.54 6.45 14.01
N THR A 57 14.26 6.02 15.05
CA THR A 57 15.07 4.81 14.99
C THR A 57 14.20 3.56 15.12
N PRO A 58 14.66 2.40 14.64
CA PRO A 58 13.93 1.15 14.76
C PRO A 58 13.59 0.77 16.21
N GLU A 59 14.45 1.14 17.17
CA GLU A 59 14.35 0.73 18.58
C GLU A 59 13.63 1.77 19.45
N GLY A 60 13.76 3.05 19.11
CA GLY A 60 13.28 4.18 19.92
C GLY A 60 11.93 4.74 19.48
N ASN A 61 11.35 4.28 18.37
CA ASN A 61 10.12 4.87 17.85
C ASN A 61 8.89 4.54 18.72
N PHE A 62 8.00 5.54 18.86
CA PHE A 62 6.81 5.40 19.70
C PHE A 62 5.82 4.38 19.16
N ALA A 63 5.68 4.25 17.84
CA ALA A 63 4.75 3.30 17.22
C ALA A 63 5.13 1.85 17.53
N GLU A 64 6.43 1.54 17.58
CA GLU A 64 6.93 0.24 17.99
C GLU A 64 6.55 -0.08 19.44
N ARG A 65 6.66 0.90 20.34
CA ARG A 65 6.26 0.73 21.75
C ARG A 65 4.77 0.48 21.88
N VAL A 66 3.93 1.18 21.11
CA VAL A 66 2.48 0.94 21.08
C VAL A 66 2.18 -0.46 20.59
N ASP A 67 2.81 -0.92 19.51
CA ASP A 67 2.59 -2.27 18.97
C ASP A 67 3.02 -3.35 19.97
N ARG A 68 4.17 -3.19 20.61
CA ARG A 68 4.62 -4.13 21.68
C ARG A 68 3.66 -4.17 22.85
N PHE A 69 3.13 -3.03 23.27
CA PHE A 69 2.20 -2.95 24.39
C PHE A 69 0.82 -3.56 24.04
N VAL A 70 0.27 -3.23 22.87
CA VAL A 70 -1.10 -3.63 22.49
C VAL A 70 -1.15 -5.06 21.98
N LEU A 71 -0.21 -5.46 21.12
CA LEU A 71 -0.21 -6.78 20.48
C LEU A 71 0.55 -7.84 21.30
N GLY A 72 1.56 -7.43 22.05
CA GLY A 72 2.35 -8.34 22.88
C GLY A 72 2.88 -9.53 22.07
N ARG A 73 2.62 -10.74 22.56
CA ARG A 73 3.00 -12.00 21.91
C ARG A 73 2.34 -12.25 20.54
N PHE A 74 1.26 -11.56 20.24
CA PHE A 74 0.51 -11.70 18.98
C PHE A 74 1.02 -10.74 17.89
N ARG A 75 2.02 -9.92 18.21
CA ARG A 75 2.70 -9.07 17.24
C ARG A 75 3.47 -9.93 16.24
N ASP A 76 3.52 -9.48 14.99
CA ASP A 76 4.43 -10.04 14.02
C ASP A 76 5.89 -9.74 14.42
N GLY A 77 6.84 -10.60 14.01
CA GLY A 77 8.23 -10.50 14.49
C GLY A 77 8.44 -10.96 15.93
N VAL A 78 7.55 -11.76 16.51
CA VAL A 78 7.76 -12.51 17.75
C VAL A 78 8.23 -13.93 17.42
N TYR A 79 9.25 -14.40 18.10
CA TYR A 79 9.71 -15.78 18.02
C TYR A 79 9.63 -16.47 19.39
N TRP A 80 9.46 -17.78 19.35
CA TRP A 80 9.37 -18.62 20.54
C TRP A 80 10.66 -19.33 20.76
N ASN A 81 11.19 -19.22 21.97
CA ASN A 81 12.39 -19.91 22.40
C ASN A 81 12.11 -21.38 22.71
N ALA A 82 13.16 -22.19 22.80
CA ALA A 82 13.03 -23.61 23.11
C ALA A 82 12.46 -23.89 24.51
N ASP A 83 12.62 -22.97 25.44
CA ASP A 83 12.09 -23.01 26.81
C ASP A 83 10.61 -22.64 26.93
N GLY A 84 9.94 -22.33 25.81
CA GLY A 84 8.54 -21.92 25.79
C GLY A 84 8.29 -20.43 26.09
N THR A 85 9.33 -19.65 26.31
CA THR A 85 9.26 -18.20 26.38
C THR A 85 9.19 -17.57 24.98
N TRP A 86 8.82 -16.31 24.90
CA TRP A 86 8.80 -15.57 23.64
C TRP A 86 9.57 -14.25 23.76
N SER A 87 10.11 -13.79 22.65
CA SER A 87 10.86 -12.54 22.56
C SER A 87 10.57 -11.80 21.26
N PHE A 88 10.79 -10.48 21.26
CA PHE A 88 10.65 -9.66 20.05
C PHE A 88 11.92 -9.80 19.19
N SER A 89 11.72 -9.92 17.87
CA SER A 89 12.82 -9.89 16.92
C SER A 89 13.47 -8.52 16.86
N SER A 90 14.79 -8.46 16.84
CA SER A 90 15.55 -7.24 16.60
C SER A 90 15.46 -6.75 15.15
N ASP A 91 15.11 -7.63 14.20
CA ASP A 91 15.14 -7.35 12.77
C ASP A 91 13.78 -6.92 12.21
N TYR A 92 12.73 -7.05 13.03
CA TYR A 92 11.37 -6.72 12.62
C TYR A 92 10.99 -5.29 13.06
N HIS A 93 10.85 -4.38 12.10
CA HIS A 93 10.66 -2.95 12.32
C HIS A 93 9.38 -2.38 11.71
N TYR A 94 8.40 -3.22 11.36
CA TYR A 94 7.10 -2.75 10.88
C TYR A 94 6.19 -2.43 12.07
N THR A 95 5.41 -1.34 11.93
CA THR A 95 4.44 -0.91 12.92
C THR A 95 3.04 -0.86 12.31
N TRP A 96 2.02 -1.15 13.12
CA TRP A 96 0.68 -1.41 12.64
C TRP A 96 -0.39 -0.55 13.32
N ILE A 97 -0.47 -0.56 14.66
CA ILE A 97 -1.56 0.07 15.41
C ILE A 97 -1.59 1.58 15.17
N LEU A 98 -0.51 2.27 15.51
CA LEU A 98 -0.44 3.72 15.32
C LEU A 98 -0.41 4.08 13.84
N SER A 99 0.29 3.29 13.01
CA SER A 99 0.37 3.47 11.56
C SER A 99 -0.98 3.32 10.86
N SER A 100 -1.99 2.70 11.50
CA SER A 100 -3.35 2.66 10.96
C SER A 100 -3.95 4.03 10.71
N LEU A 101 -3.54 5.06 11.47
CA LEU A 101 -3.96 6.44 11.25
C LEU A 101 -3.49 6.95 9.88
N THR A 102 -2.23 6.72 9.56
CA THR A 102 -1.65 7.12 8.27
C THR A 102 -2.12 6.23 7.11
N PHE A 103 -2.47 4.95 7.36
CA PHE A 103 -3.18 4.12 6.39
C PHE A 103 -4.54 4.73 6.05
N GLY A 104 -5.30 5.20 7.05
CA GLY A 104 -6.56 5.92 6.87
C GLY A 104 -6.38 7.17 6.00
N VAL A 105 -5.32 7.95 6.23
CA VAL A 105 -4.97 9.11 5.39
C VAL A 105 -4.71 8.69 3.95
N THR A 106 -3.96 7.62 3.73
CA THR A 106 -3.67 7.11 2.38
C THR A 106 -4.96 6.79 1.62
N VAL A 107 -5.92 6.13 2.26
CA VAL A 107 -7.23 5.82 1.66
C VAL A 107 -8.04 7.10 1.42
N MET A 108 -8.05 8.06 2.35
CA MET A 108 -8.73 9.35 2.19
C MET A 108 -8.18 10.17 1.02
N LEU A 109 -6.87 10.15 0.79
CA LEU A 109 -6.28 10.77 -0.41
C LEU A 109 -6.86 10.16 -1.70
N GLY A 110 -7.03 8.82 -1.73
CA GLY A 110 -7.70 8.14 -2.83
C GLY A 110 -9.17 8.55 -3.00
N VAL A 111 -9.90 8.69 -1.89
CA VAL A 111 -11.30 9.20 -1.90
C VAL A 111 -11.37 10.60 -2.50
N PHE A 112 -10.48 11.50 -2.13
CA PHE A 112 -10.43 12.87 -2.68
C PHE A 112 -10.11 12.86 -4.18
N ALA A 113 -9.17 12.04 -4.64
CA ALA A 113 -8.86 11.89 -6.06
C ALA A 113 -10.09 11.38 -6.85
N GLY A 114 -10.74 10.32 -6.37
CA GLY A 114 -11.94 9.74 -6.98
C GLY A 114 -13.09 10.75 -7.05
N ARG A 115 -13.28 11.55 -6.00
CA ARG A 115 -14.27 12.61 -5.96
C ARG A 115 -13.99 13.71 -6.99
N MET A 116 -12.73 14.16 -7.10
CA MET A 116 -12.34 15.16 -8.12
C MET A 116 -12.64 14.67 -9.54
N MET A 117 -12.40 13.39 -9.81
CA MET A 117 -12.68 12.77 -11.10
C MET A 117 -14.20 12.70 -11.36
N LYS A 118 -14.99 12.31 -10.37
CA LYS A 118 -16.45 12.16 -10.48
C LYS A 118 -17.14 13.52 -10.69
N GLU A 119 -16.81 14.51 -9.87
CA GLU A 119 -17.43 15.86 -9.94
C GLU A 119 -16.98 16.64 -11.19
N GLY A 120 -15.78 16.37 -11.68
CA GLY A 120 -15.21 17.05 -12.83
C GLY A 120 -15.38 16.35 -14.17
N ALA A 121 -16.21 15.32 -14.28
CA ALA A 121 -16.32 14.46 -15.46
C ALA A 121 -16.56 15.21 -16.79
N PHE A 122 -17.30 16.33 -16.76
CA PHE A 122 -17.55 17.19 -17.93
C PHE A 122 -16.35 18.08 -18.32
N HIS A 123 -15.36 18.26 -17.44
CA HIS A 123 -14.21 19.13 -17.65
C HIS A 123 -12.90 18.36 -17.43
N ARG A 124 -12.70 17.29 -18.16
CA ARG A 124 -11.60 16.33 -17.99
C ARG A 124 -10.21 16.97 -17.87
N GLN A 125 -9.89 17.94 -18.73
CA GLN A 125 -8.59 18.64 -18.66
C GLN A 125 -8.41 19.43 -17.36
N LYS A 126 -9.48 20.05 -16.83
CA LYS A 126 -9.43 20.73 -15.53
C LYS A 126 -9.18 19.75 -14.40
N VAL A 127 -9.77 18.54 -14.47
CA VAL A 127 -9.55 17.47 -13.49
C VAL A 127 -8.09 17.02 -13.54
N ALA A 128 -7.55 16.70 -14.71
CA ALA A 128 -6.16 16.31 -14.86
C ALA A 128 -5.20 17.36 -14.26
N ARG A 129 -5.43 18.64 -14.57
CA ARG A 129 -4.62 19.73 -14.00
C ARG A 129 -4.76 19.84 -12.49
N ARG A 130 -5.96 19.68 -11.92
CA ARG A 130 -6.17 19.70 -10.47
C ARG A 130 -5.47 18.53 -9.78
N LEU A 131 -5.60 17.33 -10.31
CA LEU A 131 -4.87 16.16 -9.80
C LEU A 131 -3.36 16.38 -9.81
N PHE A 132 -2.83 16.93 -10.91
CA PHE A 132 -1.41 17.27 -11.03
C PHE A 132 -0.98 18.29 -9.96
N LEU A 133 -1.72 19.39 -9.81
CA LEU A 133 -1.38 20.44 -8.84
C LEU A 133 -1.45 19.94 -7.40
N VAL A 134 -2.47 19.13 -7.07
CA VAL A 134 -2.56 18.51 -5.73
C VAL A 134 -1.40 17.54 -5.52
N GLY A 135 -1.04 16.74 -6.52
CA GLY A 135 0.11 15.83 -6.44
C GLY A 135 1.41 16.58 -6.14
N VAL A 136 1.68 17.68 -6.87
CA VAL A 136 2.85 18.54 -6.62
C VAL A 136 2.79 19.14 -5.22
N ALA A 137 1.65 19.67 -4.80
CA ALA A 137 1.48 20.24 -3.46
C ALA A 137 1.74 19.23 -2.34
N LEU A 138 1.27 17.99 -2.49
CA LEU A 138 1.53 16.90 -1.53
C LEU A 138 3.01 16.54 -1.48
N ILE A 139 3.71 16.49 -2.61
CA ILE A 139 5.17 16.23 -2.64
C ILE A 139 5.94 17.36 -1.96
N VAL A 140 5.60 18.61 -2.24
CA VAL A 140 6.23 19.77 -1.60
C VAL A 140 5.97 19.76 -0.09
N ALA A 141 4.74 19.46 0.33
CA ALA A 141 4.40 19.33 1.75
C ALA A 141 5.18 18.16 2.41
N ALA A 142 5.29 17.02 1.72
CA ALA A 142 6.07 15.88 2.19
C ALA A 142 7.55 16.23 2.36
N TRP A 143 8.12 16.94 1.38
CA TRP A 143 9.50 17.39 1.43
C TRP A 143 9.73 18.36 2.58
N ALA A 144 8.86 19.38 2.75
CA ALA A 144 8.94 20.31 3.87
C ALA A 144 8.81 19.59 5.23
N TRP A 145 7.92 18.61 5.33
CA TRP A 145 7.74 17.85 6.58
C TRP A 145 8.89 16.88 6.84
N SER A 146 9.60 16.42 5.80
CA SER A 146 10.71 15.48 5.93
C SER A 146 11.90 16.02 6.75
N PHE A 147 12.02 17.33 6.92
CA PHE A 147 13.01 17.95 7.82
C PHE A 147 12.76 17.64 9.30
N GLN A 148 11.51 17.41 9.69
CA GLN A 148 11.14 17.04 11.07
C GLN A 148 10.90 15.55 11.23
N MET A 149 10.28 14.92 10.22
CA MET A 149 9.92 13.51 10.21
C MET A 149 10.43 12.85 8.92
N PRO A 150 11.49 12.04 8.99
CA PRO A 150 12.09 11.43 7.81
C PRO A 150 11.12 10.51 7.08
N VAL A 151 11.34 10.31 5.79
CA VAL A 151 10.50 9.45 4.93
C VAL A 151 10.85 7.99 5.20
N ILE A 152 10.07 7.32 6.05
CA ILE A 152 10.30 5.93 6.43
C ILE A 152 9.06 5.09 6.13
N LYS A 153 9.22 4.12 5.21
CA LYS A 153 8.13 3.23 4.79
C LYS A 153 7.70 2.27 5.90
N ARG A 154 8.63 1.71 6.67
CA ARG A 154 8.34 0.64 7.65
C ARG A 154 7.39 1.08 8.76
N ILE A 155 7.49 2.33 9.17
CA ILE A 155 6.62 2.93 10.20
C ILE A 155 5.56 3.86 9.60
N TRP A 156 5.48 3.98 8.28
CA TRP A 156 4.49 4.74 7.50
C TRP A 156 4.34 6.20 7.95
N THR A 157 5.46 6.92 8.00
CA THR A 157 5.52 8.32 8.47
C THR A 157 4.59 9.26 7.68
N CYS A 158 4.22 10.39 8.28
CA CYS A 158 3.39 11.41 7.61
C CYS A 158 4.04 11.90 6.32
N SER A 159 5.35 12.17 6.33
CA SER A 159 6.12 12.55 5.14
C SER A 159 6.06 11.46 4.05
N MET A 160 6.21 10.18 4.42
CA MET A 160 6.05 9.05 3.49
C MET A 160 4.63 8.98 2.92
N THR A 161 3.62 9.16 3.75
CA THR A 161 2.21 9.12 3.34
C THR A 161 1.89 10.22 2.32
N LEU A 162 2.33 11.44 2.58
CA LEU A 162 2.13 12.57 1.66
C LEU A 162 2.94 12.40 0.37
N LEU A 163 4.18 11.92 0.47
CA LEU A 163 5.03 11.69 -0.68
C LEU A 163 4.46 10.63 -1.60
N SER A 164 4.09 9.48 -1.06
CA SER A 164 3.48 8.40 -1.83
C SER A 164 2.14 8.80 -2.43
N GLY A 165 1.30 9.50 -1.64
CA GLY A 165 0.04 10.07 -2.11
C GLY A 165 0.27 11.05 -3.26
N GLY A 166 1.25 11.95 -3.15
CA GLY A 166 1.61 12.89 -4.19
C GLY A 166 2.02 12.22 -5.50
N TYR A 167 2.87 11.20 -5.45
CA TYR A 167 3.21 10.40 -6.64
C TYR A 167 1.99 9.68 -7.22
N CYS A 168 1.10 9.13 -6.40
CA CYS A 168 -0.13 8.52 -6.88
C CYS A 168 -1.03 9.53 -7.60
N PHE A 169 -1.15 10.76 -7.09
CA PHE A 169 -1.89 11.84 -7.75
C PHE A 169 -1.27 12.25 -9.09
N LEU A 170 0.07 12.34 -9.18
CA LEU A 170 0.76 12.65 -10.44
C LEU A 170 0.57 11.54 -11.48
N LEU A 171 0.72 10.28 -11.08
CA LEU A 171 0.47 9.13 -11.97
C LEU A 171 -1.00 9.08 -12.41
N MET A 172 -1.93 9.33 -11.48
CA MET A 172 -3.35 9.41 -11.81
C MET A 172 -3.64 10.55 -12.80
N ALA A 173 -3.03 11.73 -12.60
CA ALA A 173 -3.17 12.86 -13.52
C ALA A 173 -2.64 12.52 -14.92
N LEU A 174 -1.49 11.83 -14.99
CA LEU A 174 -0.87 11.39 -16.25
C LEU A 174 -1.79 10.41 -16.99
N PHE A 175 -2.24 9.35 -16.33
CA PHE A 175 -3.11 8.35 -16.95
C PHE A 175 -4.47 8.93 -17.32
N TYR A 176 -5.06 9.75 -16.46
CA TYR A 176 -6.34 10.43 -16.73
C TYR A 176 -6.24 11.37 -17.93
N TYR A 177 -5.14 12.12 -18.03
CA TYR A 177 -4.89 12.97 -19.19
C TYR A 177 -4.70 12.16 -20.47
N TRP A 178 -3.89 11.09 -20.40
CA TRP A 178 -3.55 10.29 -21.58
C TRP A 178 -4.76 9.47 -22.07
N ILE A 179 -5.46 8.83 -21.18
CA ILE A 179 -6.58 7.93 -21.50
C ILE A 179 -7.88 8.72 -21.66
N ASP A 180 -8.31 9.42 -20.61
CA ASP A 180 -9.65 10.02 -20.58
C ASP A 180 -9.73 11.34 -21.37
N CYS A 181 -8.66 12.15 -21.38
CA CYS A 181 -8.65 13.41 -22.13
C CYS A 181 -8.26 13.24 -23.60
N LYS A 182 -7.28 12.37 -23.89
CA LYS A 182 -6.74 12.16 -25.25
C LYS A 182 -7.33 10.95 -25.96
N GLY A 183 -8.00 10.03 -25.25
CA GLY A 183 -8.59 8.83 -25.82
C GLY A 183 -7.58 7.77 -26.24
N HIS A 184 -6.36 7.78 -25.70
CA HIS A 184 -5.33 6.82 -26.04
C HIS A 184 -5.44 5.58 -25.13
N ASP A 185 -6.23 4.61 -25.52
CA ASP A 185 -6.44 3.35 -24.81
C ASP A 185 -5.73 2.14 -25.45
N TRP A 186 -5.09 2.36 -26.61
CA TRP A 186 -4.40 1.30 -27.34
C TRP A 186 -3.23 0.73 -26.53
N GLY A 187 -3.14 -0.60 -26.48
CA GLY A 187 -2.08 -1.31 -25.76
C GLY A 187 -2.27 -1.40 -24.24
N LEU A 188 -3.28 -0.77 -23.65
CA LEU A 188 -3.49 -0.73 -22.19
C LEU A 188 -4.35 -1.89 -21.63
N ASN A 189 -4.78 -2.82 -22.48
CA ASN A 189 -5.65 -3.94 -22.05
C ASN A 189 -5.02 -4.81 -20.96
N TRP A 190 -3.70 -4.95 -20.94
CA TRP A 190 -3.02 -5.72 -19.90
C TRP A 190 -3.13 -5.05 -18.52
N LEU A 191 -3.03 -3.71 -18.44
CA LEU A 191 -3.26 -2.96 -17.20
C LEU A 191 -4.71 -3.11 -16.71
N LYS A 192 -5.67 -3.10 -17.65
CA LYS A 192 -7.09 -3.31 -17.34
C LYS A 192 -7.32 -4.72 -16.76
N ILE A 193 -6.69 -5.75 -17.34
CA ILE A 193 -6.77 -7.13 -16.86
C ILE A 193 -6.25 -7.25 -15.41
N TYR A 194 -5.08 -6.66 -15.12
CA TYR A 194 -4.53 -6.63 -13.76
C TYR A 194 -5.39 -5.80 -12.81
N GLY A 195 -5.83 -4.61 -13.22
CA GLY A 195 -6.61 -3.71 -12.39
C GLY A 195 -7.98 -4.27 -12.00
N MET A 196 -8.65 -4.99 -12.91
CA MET A 196 -9.97 -5.59 -12.65
C MET A 196 -9.91 -6.77 -11.67
N ASN A 197 -8.75 -7.41 -11.51
CA ASN A 197 -8.51 -8.55 -10.62
C ASN A 197 -7.28 -8.34 -9.73
N SER A 198 -7.04 -7.11 -9.28
CA SER A 198 -5.83 -6.76 -8.50
C SER A 198 -5.68 -7.56 -7.21
N ILE A 199 -6.79 -7.82 -6.51
CA ILE A 199 -6.79 -8.63 -5.28
C ILE A 199 -6.45 -10.08 -5.60
N THR A 200 -7.03 -10.64 -6.68
CA THR A 200 -6.67 -12.00 -7.14
C THR A 200 -5.20 -12.09 -7.51
N ALA A 201 -4.66 -11.07 -8.19
CA ALA A 201 -3.23 -11.01 -8.54
C ALA A 201 -2.34 -11.04 -7.29
N TYR A 202 -2.70 -10.25 -6.28
CA TYR A 202 -1.99 -10.21 -5.01
C TYR A 202 -2.05 -11.56 -4.29
N LEU A 203 -3.26 -12.12 -4.12
CA LEU A 203 -3.44 -13.42 -3.45
C LEU A 203 -2.71 -14.56 -4.15
N LEU A 204 -2.73 -14.60 -5.49
CA LEU A 204 -1.98 -15.60 -6.25
C LEU A 204 -0.47 -15.48 -6.00
N GLY A 205 0.06 -14.26 -5.89
CA GLY A 205 1.47 -14.02 -5.58
C GLY A 205 1.87 -14.44 -4.17
N GLU A 206 0.97 -14.32 -3.18
CA GLU A 206 1.23 -14.67 -1.79
C GLU A 206 1.01 -16.18 -1.50
N VAL A 207 0.00 -16.77 -2.12
CA VAL A 207 -0.41 -18.16 -1.82
C VAL A 207 0.33 -19.15 -2.69
N VAL A 208 0.60 -18.82 -3.96
CA VAL A 208 1.19 -19.73 -4.94
C VAL A 208 2.59 -19.30 -5.31
N ASN A 209 3.56 -20.14 -5.00
CA ASN A 209 4.96 -19.91 -5.41
C ASN A 209 5.20 -20.37 -6.86
N PHE A 210 4.72 -19.57 -7.82
CA PHE A 210 4.93 -19.88 -9.24
C PHE A 210 6.41 -19.87 -9.66
N ARG A 211 7.31 -19.21 -8.92
CA ARG A 211 8.75 -19.26 -9.18
C ARG A 211 9.30 -20.67 -9.07
N CYS A 212 8.84 -21.45 -8.08
CA CYS A 212 9.22 -22.86 -7.95
C CYS A 212 8.72 -23.68 -9.13
N VAL A 213 7.49 -23.43 -9.60
CA VAL A 213 6.93 -24.11 -10.78
C VAL A 213 7.77 -23.81 -12.02
N VAL A 214 8.06 -22.52 -12.26
CA VAL A 214 8.91 -22.13 -13.39
C VAL A 214 10.31 -22.70 -13.28
N ALA A 215 10.93 -22.67 -12.10
CA ALA A 215 12.26 -23.23 -11.87
C ALA A 215 12.31 -24.71 -12.20
N SER A 216 11.27 -25.47 -11.82
CA SER A 216 11.21 -26.92 -12.13
C SER A 216 11.15 -27.20 -13.63
N VAL A 217 10.43 -26.37 -14.40
CA VAL A 217 10.28 -26.54 -15.86
C VAL A 217 11.48 -25.97 -16.63
N SER A 218 12.10 -24.92 -16.13
CA SER A 218 13.17 -24.19 -16.82
C SER A 218 14.57 -24.44 -16.24
N TYR A 219 14.75 -25.48 -15.46
CA TYR A 219 16.01 -25.79 -14.76
C TYR A 219 17.23 -25.83 -15.70
N GLY A 220 17.07 -26.39 -16.91
CA GLY A 220 18.16 -26.43 -17.90
C GLY A 220 18.56 -25.08 -18.49
N LEU A 221 17.69 -24.03 -18.37
CA LEU A 221 17.98 -22.68 -18.88
C LEU A 221 18.95 -21.91 -17.99
N GLU A 222 19.12 -22.30 -16.73
CA GLU A 222 20.05 -21.67 -15.80
C GLU A 222 21.48 -21.69 -16.35
N ARG A 223 21.88 -22.78 -16.98
CA ARG A 223 23.20 -22.94 -17.60
C ARG A 223 23.47 -21.94 -18.75
N TYR A 224 22.41 -21.53 -19.46
CA TYR A 224 22.51 -20.61 -20.60
C TYR A 224 22.34 -19.15 -20.21
N LEU A 225 21.49 -18.87 -19.20
CA LEU A 225 21.14 -17.53 -18.78
C LEU A 225 22.05 -16.97 -17.68
N GLY A 226 22.78 -17.84 -16.93
CA GLY A 226 23.63 -17.40 -15.84
C GLY A 226 22.90 -16.45 -14.87
N ASP A 227 23.46 -15.27 -14.62
CA ASP A 227 22.89 -14.26 -13.69
C ASP A 227 21.50 -13.77 -14.10
N TYR A 228 21.15 -13.84 -15.38
CA TYR A 228 19.83 -13.45 -15.91
C TYR A 228 18.73 -14.47 -15.59
N TYR A 229 19.07 -15.65 -15.09
CA TYR A 229 18.07 -16.66 -14.73
C TYR A 229 17.08 -16.16 -13.66
N SER A 230 17.55 -15.37 -12.69
CA SER A 230 16.68 -14.74 -11.69
C SER A 230 15.65 -13.78 -12.32
N VAL A 231 16.05 -13.05 -13.35
CA VAL A 231 15.15 -12.16 -14.11
C VAL A 231 14.12 -12.99 -14.87
N TRP A 232 14.55 -14.08 -15.50
CA TRP A 232 13.67 -15.03 -16.19
C TRP A 232 12.60 -15.61 -15.24
N LEU A 233 12.98 -16.06 -14.05
CA LEU A 233 12.05 -16.59 -13.05
C LEU A 233 11.02 -15.52 -12.61
N CYS A 234 11.47 -14.29 -12.41
CA CYS A 234 10.60 -13.19 -12.03
C CYS A 234 9.60 -12.85 -13.14
N PHE A 235 10.08 -12.70 -14.37
CA PHE A 235 9.24 -12.39 -15.54
C PHE A 235 8.21 -13.49 -15.81
N SER A 236 8.63 -14.74 -15.77
CA SER A 236 7.74 -15.90 -15.98
C SER A 236 6.65 -16.01 -14.91
N ASN A 237 6.99 -15.69 -13.65
CA ASN A 237 6.01 -15.63 -12.56
C ASN A 237 4.89 -14.63 -12.89
N TYR A 238 5.24 -13.41 -13.32
CA TYR A 238 4.25 -12.40 -13.72
C TYR A 238 3.46 -12.81 -14.96
N LEU A 239 4.08 -13.49 -15.92
CA LEU A 239 3.38 -14.01 -17.10
C LEU A 239 2.32 -15.05 -16.73
N ILE A 240 2.64 -16.00 -15.85
CA ILE A 240 1.66 -17.02 -15.40
C ILE A 240 0.47 -16.34 -14.73
N VAL A 241 0.73 -15.42 -13.79
CA VAL A 241 -0.32 -14.64 -13.14
C VAL A 241 -1.15 -13.89 -14.19
N PHE A 242 -0.51 -13.24 -15.16
CA PHE A 242 -1.21 -12.56 -16.25
C PHE A 242 -2.14 -13.48 -17.04
N PHE A 243 -1.69 -14.68 -17.42
CA PHE A 243 -2.53 -15.61 -18.17
C PHE A 243 -3.74 -16.09 -17.35
N ILE A 244 -3.56 -16.33 -16.06
CA ILE A 244 -4.66 -16.67 -15.14
C ILE A 244 -5.67 -15.51 -15.09
N LEU A 245 -5.21 -14.28 -14.85
CA LEU A 245 -6.07 -13.10 -14.79
C LEU A 245 -6.77 -12.82 -16.13
N ARG A 246 -6.07 -13.02 -17.25
CA ARG A 246 -6.66 -12.90 -18.59
C ARG A 246 -7.78 -13.91 -18.81
N GLN A 247 -7.64 -15.14 -18.31
CA GLN A 247 -8.68 -16.14 -18.41
C GLN A 247 -9.90 -15.80 -17.56
N LEU A 248 -9.68 -15.30 -16.32
CA LEU A 248 -10.74 -14.80 -15.46
C LEU A 248 -11.45 -13.60 -16.10
N TYR A 249 -10.68 -12.66 -16.66
CA TYR A 249 -11.21 -11.50 -17.37
C TYR A 249 -12.10 -11.89 -18.55
N LYS A 250 -11.67 -12.86 -19.39
CA LYS A 250 -12.45 -13.36 -20.52
C LYS A 250 -13.76 -14.04 -20.08
N ARG A 251 -13.78 -14.65 -18.90
CA ARG A 251 -14.96 -15.31 -18.31
C ARG A 251 -15.82 -14.35 -17.49
N ASN A 252 -15.49 -13.05 -17.44
CA ASN A 252 -16.16 -12.05 -16.59
C ASN A 252 -16.17 -12.42 -15.09
N VAL A 253 -15.19 -13.17 -14.62
CA VAL A 253 -15.02 -13.52 -13.21
C VAL A 253 -14.11 -12.49 -12.55
N PHE A 254 -14.65 -11.72 -11.60
CA PHE A 254 -13.94 -10.67 -10.89
C PHE A 254 -14.12 -10.84 -9.38
N LEU A 255 -13.02 -10.98 -8.65
CA LEU A 255 -13.05 -10.95 -7.20
C LEU A 255 -13.11 -9.48 -6.75
N ARG A 256 -14.28 -9.06 -6.26
CA ARG A 256 -14.51 -7.73 -5.71
C ARG A 256 -14.75 -7.86 -4.20
N ILE A 257 -14.11 -7.00 -3.42
CA ILE A 257 -14.35 -6.84 -1.99
C ILE A 257 -15.10 -5.54 -1.78
#